data_b0bb8d63ad599211d8d9f0f2a2b182d6
#
_entry.id   b0bb8d63ad599211d8d9f0f2a2b182d6
#
_cell.length_a   1.000
_cell.length_b   1.000
_cell.length_c   1.000
_cell.angle_alpha   90.00
_cell.angle_beta   90.00
_cell.angle_gamma   90.00
#
_symmetry.space_group_name_H-M   'P 1'
#
loop_
_entity.id
_entity.type
_entity.pdbx_description
1 polymer ?
#
loop_
_entity_poly.entity_id
_entity_poly.type
_entity_poly.pdbx_seq_one_letter_code
_entity_poly.pdbx_strand_id
1 'polypeptide(L)'
;SILVMEPDTGKILASASSNTFDPNNPTVPVNYDQNEFQSLDSEKQAEILNSAWNNFNISSTFEPGSIFKPMLVCGALDENIITTSSTFYCEGYKDVADRRIHCIRRTGHGAESLKDSIANSCNSVMMEIAQAEGAELFYKYQKDFGFGSKTGVDLPFETGASTLMYTADRLGPVELATSSIGQSFNCTPIQALTAFCSIANGGKIMKPYVVSQVIDENGYTVLENTPTAIRTVISQETCDIMNEYLQAVVEEGTGKKAQVEGYKIAGKSGTGEQGDRSSDRYTITFIGYFPADDPKAAMLVVIDKPEEYADGVTTAAPCFGNTAKKILEYMNIEPEGETAKSDDISMPLLTGMSVSEASSALESLGINYTLVGTGETITNQFPKEGESISENAAVVLYS
;
A
#
# COMPACT_ATOMS: atom_id res chain seq x y z
N SER A 1 -0.68 0.28 10.47
CA SER A 1 -0.09 1.34 9.65
C SER A 1 -0.78 1.44 8.29
N ILE A 2 -0.84 2.64 7.73
CA ILE A 2 -1.36 2.91 6.38
C ILE A 2 -0.36 3.80 5.65
N LEU A 3 -0.01 3.41 4.42
CA LEU A 3 0.85 4.18 3.53
C LEU A 3 0.11 4.42 2.21
N VAL A 4 0.06 5.67 1.73
CA VAL A 4 -0.60 6.07 0.48
C VAL A 4 0.39 6.77 -0.42
N MET A 5 0.42 6.39 -1.70
CA MET A 5 1.35 6.89 -2.71
C MET A 5 0.60 7.20 -4.01
N GLU A 6 0.98 8.25 -4.69
CA GLU A 6 0.56 8.53 -6.07
C GLU A 6 1.40 7.67 -7.04
N PRO A 7 0.80 6.71 -7.78
CA PRO A 7 1.57 5.71 -8.53
C PRO A 7 2.49 6.29 -9.61
N ASP A 8 2.03 7.31 -10.32
CA ASP A 8 2.75 7.90 -11.46
C ASP A 8 3.96 8.75 -11.06
N THR A 9 3.96 9.26 -9.84
CA THR A 9 4.98 10.22 -9.40
C THR A 9 5.89 9.71 -8.30
N GLY A 10 5.40 8.75 -7.50
CA GLY A 10 6.07 8.31 -6.27
C GLY A 10 5.86 9.23 -5.07
N LYS A 11 5.01 10.27 -5.17
CA LYS A 11 4.65 11.10 -4.01
C LYS A 11 4.03 10.27 -2.90
N ILE A 12 4.52 10.41 -1.70
CA ILE A 12 3.85 9.90 -0.49
C ILE A 12 2.75 10.89 -0.13
N LEU A 13 1.50 10.49 -0.32
CA LEU A 13 0.32 11.30 -0.02
C LEU A 13 -0.04 11.25 1.47
N ALA A 14 0.15 10.08 2.10
CA ALA A 14 -0.07 9.89 3.52
C ALA A 14 0.79 8.74 4.07
N SER A 15 1.27 8.89 5.28
CA SER A 15 1.99 7.85 6.03
C SER A 15 1.57 7.94 7.49
N ALA A 16 0.77 6.97 7.94
CA ALA A 16 0.21 6.94 9.28
C ALA A 16 0.55 5.61 9.98
N SER A 17 0.81 5.69 11.29
CA SER A 17 1.05 4.54 12.14
C SER A 17 0.32 4.74 13.48
N SER A 18 -0.16 3.66 14.08
CA SER A 18 -0.71 3.71 15.44
C SER A 18 0.37 4.04 16.48
N ASN A 19 1.61 3.68 16.20
CA ASN A 19 2.75 4.00 17.05
C ASN A 19 3.38 5.31 16.55
N THR A 20 3.21 6.38 17.30
CA THR A 20 3.61 7.75 16.93
C THR A 20 4.11 8.53 18.14
N PHE A 21 4.68 9.70 17.92
CA PHE A 21 5.14 10.61 18.96
C PHE A 21 4.81 12.07 18.61
N ASP A 22 4.76 12.92 19.61
CA ASP A 22 4.68 14.36 19.43
C ASP A 22 6.11 14.93 19.26
N PRO A 23 6.45 15.51 18.09
CA PRO A 23 7.79 16.05 17.86
C PRO A 23 8.13 17.22 18.79
N ASN A 24 7.15 17.89 19.40
CA ASN A 24 7.40 18.94 20.39
C ASN A 24 7.75 18.36 21.76
N ASN A 25 7.31 17.11 22.04
CA ASN A 25 7.56 16.41 23.30
C ASN A 25 8.01 14.96 23.02
N PRO A 26 9.13 14.74 22.33
CA PRO A 26 9.49 13.42 21.78
C PRO A 26 9.78 12.34 22.84
N THR A 27 10.03 12.75 24.07
CA THR A 27 10.31 11.84 25.20
C THR A 27 9.07 11.47 26.01
N VAL A 28 7.90 11.94 25.59
CA VAL A 28 6.60 11.64 26.22
C VAL A 28 5.81 10.75 25.29
N PRO A 29 5.60 9.45 25.60
CA PRO A 29 4.85 8.56 24.74
C PRO A 29 3.38 8.97 24.66
N VAL A 30 2.83 9.06 23.44
CA VAL A 30 1.48 9.56 23.16
C VAL A 30 0.41 8.53 23.56
N ASN A 31 0.66 7.25 23.30
CA ASN A 31 -0.31 6.16 23.48
C ASN A 31 0.01 5.30 24.73
N TYR A 32 0.50 5.92 25.80
CA TYR A 32 0.88 5.23 27.01
C TYR A 32 0.47 6.04 28.25
N ASP A 33 0.00 5.39 29.32
CA ASP A 33 -0.24 6.10 30.58
C ASP A 33 1.07 6.64 31.15
N GLN A 34 1.09 7.94 31.47
CA GLN A 34 2.32 8.62 31.87
C GLN A 34 2.86 8.12 33.23
N ASN A 35 1.97 7.77 34.18
CA ASN A 35 2.40 7.28 35.47
C ASN A 35 2.95 5.86 35.35
N GLU A 36 2.32 5.05 34.51
CA GLU A 36 2.81 3.71 34.19
C GLU A 36 4.18 3.80 33.50
N PHE A 37 4.32 4.66 32.48
CA PHE A 37 5.59 4.87 31.79
C PHE A 37 6.73 5.29 32.74
N GLN A 38 6.45 6.25 33.63
CA GLN A 38 7.45 6.72 34.60
C GLN A 38 7.82 5.67 35.65
N SER A 39 6.96 4.67 35.89
CA SER A 39 7.25 3.57 36.82
C SER A 39 8.15 2.47 36.25
N LEU A 40 8.33 2.47 34.91
CA LEU A 40 9.20 1.50 34.22
C LEU A 40 10.67 1.81 34.44
N ASP A 41 11.49 0.77 34.33
CA ASP A 41 12.96 0.95 34.26
C ASP A 41 13.37 1.68 32.98
N SER A 42 14.60 2.21 32.98
CA SER A 42 15.12 3.00 31.84
C SER A 42 15.23 2.21 30.55
N GLU A 43 15.41 0.89 30.59
CA GLU A 43 15.51 0.03 29.41
C GLU A 43 14.14 -0.09 28.72
N LYS A 44 13.09 -0.34 29.49
CA LYS A 44 11.71 -0.40 28.97
C LYS A 44 11.22 0.96 28.47
N GLN A 45 11.55 2.05 29.20
CA GLN A 45 11.24 3.40 28.72
C GLN A 45 11.89 3.66 27.35
N ALA A 46 13.17 3.31 27.20
CA ALA A 46 13.90 3.47 25.94
C ALA A 46 13.33 2.60 24.83
N GLU A 47 12.90 1.37 25.13
CA GLU A 47 12.22 0.47 24.15
C GLU A 47 10.93 1.09 23.62
N ILE A 48 10.06 1.62 24.49
CA ILE A 48 8.81 2.27 24.13
C ILE A 48 9.06 3.50 23.25
N LEU A 49 10.01 4.38 23.65
CA LEU A 49 10.33 5.59 22.89
C LEU A 49 10.96 5.26 21.54
N ASN A 50 11.90 4.32 21.49
CA ASN A 50 12.50 3.89 20.23
C ASN A 50 11.48 3.30 19.27
N SER A 51 10.52 2.54 19.80
CA SER A 51 9.41 2.02 19.00
C SER A 51 8.52 3.14 18.43
N ALA A 52 8.23 4.17 19.23
CA ALA A 52 7.44 5.33 18.79
C ALA A 52 8.17 6.20 17.77
N TRP A 53 9.49 6.36 17.90
CA TRP A 53 10.32 7.13 16.96
C TRP A 53 10.60 6.39 15.64
N ASN A 54 10.43 5.07 15.63
CA ASN A 54 10.66 4.27 14.44
C ASN A 54 9.55 4.49 13.41
N ASN A 55 9.89 4.95 12.22
CA ASN A 55 8.93 5.04 11.13
C ASN A 55 8.68 3.65 10.56
N PHE A 56 7.59 3.01 10.99
CA PHE A 56 7.21 1.65 10.61
C PHE A 56 7.22 1.45 9.09
N ASN A 57 6.75 2.44 8.32
CA ASN A 57 6.57 2.31 6.88
C ASN A 57 7.87 2.21 6.08
N ILE A 58 9.00 2.68 6.64
CA ILE A 58 10.30 2.67 5.95
C ILE A 58 11.37 1.84 6.64
N SER A 59 11.19 1.53 7.93
CA SER A 59 12.23 0.88 8.75
C SER A 59 11.86 -0.53 9.20
N SER A 60 10.58 -0.82 9.41
CA SER A 60 10.12 -2.16 9.83
C SER A 60 10.00 -3.09 8.64
N THR A 61 10.28 -4.37 8.87
CA THR A 61 10.24 -5.40 7.83
C THR A 61 9.25 -6.50 8.18
N PHE A 62 8.60 -7.04 7.16
CA PHE A 62 7.65 -8.15 7.28
C PHE A 62 7.72 -9.07 6.05
N GLU A 63 7.27 -10.30 6.18
CA GLU A 63 7.04 -11.18 5.03
C GLU A 63 5.81 -10.68 4.26
N PRO A 64 5.92 -10.33 2.95
CA PRO A 64 4.80 -9.74 2.21
C PRO A 64 3.62 -10.71 2.05
N GLY A 65 3.86 -12.01 2.11
CA GLY A 65 2.83 -12.99 1.85
C GLY A 65 2.21 -12.80 0.45
N SER A 66 0.93 -13.05 0.34
CA SER A 66 0.24 -13.06 -0.96
C SER A 66 0.19 -11.73 -1.71
N ILE A 67 0.60 -10.60 -1.12
CA ILE A 67 0.72 -9.36 -1.88
C ILE A 67 1.89 -9.37 -2.87
N PHE A 68 2.83 -10.32 -2.74
CA PHE A 68 3.93 -10.52 -3.68
C PHE A 68 3.52 -11.25 -4.97
N LYS A 69 2.46 -12.07 -4.94
CA LYS A 69 2.04 -12.92 -6.07
C LYS A 69 1.81 -12.18 -7.40
N PRO A 70 1.21 -10.98 -7.42
CA PRO A 70 1.09 -10.19 -8.64
C PRO A 70 2.44 -9.93 -9.31
N MET A 71 3.50 -9.61 -8.56
CA MET A 71 4.82 -9.35 -9.12
C MET A 71 5.46 -10.60 -9.74
N LEU A 72 5.31 -11.76 -9.08
CA LEU A 72 5.71 -13.05 -9.64
C LEU A 72 5.04 -13.31 -10.99
N VAL A 73 3.70 -13.19 -11.02
CA VAL A 73 2.93 -13.44 -12.25
C VAL A 73 3.27 -12.45 -13.35
N CYS A 74 3.51 -11.19 -13.01
CA CYS A 74 3.95 -10.18 -13.97
C CYS A 74 5.29 -10.57 -14.63
N GLY A 75 6.28 -11.02 -13.84
CA GLY A 75 7.56 -11.48 -14.37
C GLY A 75 7.40 -12.67 -15.33
N ALA A 76 6.59 -13.65 -14.95
CA ALA A 76 6.35 -14.83 -15.76
C ALA A 76 5.58 -14.53 -17.06
N LEU A 77 4.65 -13.56 -17.04
CA LEU A 77 3.94 -13.08 -18.25
C LEU A 77 4.88 -12.33 -19.19
N ASP A 78 5.68 -11.42 -18.66
CA ASP A 78 6.58 -10.57 -19.43
C ASP A 78 7.67 -11.38 -20.16
N GLU A 79 8.09 -12.50 -19.56
CA GLU A 79 9.05 -13.45 -20.16
C GLU A 79 8.37 -14.58 -20.97
N ASN A 80 7.05 -14.52 -21.13
CA ASN A 80 6.26 -15.53 -21.85
C ASN A 80 6.40 -16.96 -21.29
N ILE A 81 6.72 -17.13 -20.03
CA ILE A 81 6.74 -18.43 -19.33
C ILE A 81 5.31 -18.95 -19.15
N ILE A 82 4.39 -18.05 -18.90
CA ILE A 82 2.95 -18.28 -18.87
C ILE A 82 2.22 -17.29 -19.77
N THR A 83 0.99 -17.60 -20.11
CA THR A 83 0.11 -16.71 -20.89
C THR A 83 -1.25 -16.60 -20.23
N THR A 84 -2.08 -15.66 -20.70
CA THR A 84 -3.47 -15.52 -20.22
C THR A 84 -4.33 -16.77 -20.42
N SER A 85 -3.96 -17.65 -21.36
CA SER A 85 -4.59 -18.93 -21.62
C SER A 85 -4.04 -20.09 -20.79
N SER A 86 -3.03 -19.86 -19.97
CA SER A 86 -2.47 -20.90 -19.09
C SER A 86 -3.51 -21.38 -18.08
N THR A 87 -3.57 -22.71 -17.88
CA THR A 87 -4.47 -23.36 -16.94
C THR A 87 -3.70 -24.22 -15.97
N PHE A 88 -4.17 -24.30 -14.74
CA PHE A 88 -3.52 -24.95 -13.63
C PHE A 88 -4.50 -25.86 -12.89
N TYR A 89 -3.97 -26.70 -12.00
CA TYR A 89 -4.79 -27.53 -11.14
C TYR A 89 -4.27 -27.53 -9.71
N CYS A 90 -5.11 -27.16 -8.76
CA CYS A 90 -4.79 -27.09 -7.35
C CYS A 90 -5.46 -28.20 -6.56
N GLU A 91 -4.66 -29.13 -6.03
CA GLU A 91 -5.12 -30.21 -5.13
C GLU A 91 -5.19 -29.79 -3.65
N GLY A 92 -4.87 -28.51 -3.33
CA GLY A 92 -4.79 -28.00 -1.96
C GLY A 92 -3.40 -28.08 -1.36
N TYR A 93 -2.43 -28.56 -2.09
CA TYR A 93 -1.01 -28.60 -1.72
C TYR A 93 -0.13 -28.75 -2.97
N LYS A 94 1.19 -28.60 -2.78
CA LYS A 94 2.23 -28.99 -3.74
C LYS A 94 3.36 -29.67 -2.98
N ASP A 95 3.79 -30.82 -3.46
CA ASP A 95 4.97 -31.51 -2.94
C ASP A 95 6.20 -30.88 -3.59
N VAL A 96 7.12 -30.37 -2.78
CA VAL A 96 8.35 -29.70 -3.20
C VAL A 96 9.51 -30.30 -2.42
N ALA A 97 10.39 -31.01 -3.13
CA ALA A 97 11.45 -31.82 -2.53
C ALA A 97 10.89 -32.80 -1.48
N ASP A 98 11.31 -32.69 -0.24
CA ASP A 98 10.87 -33.50 0.89
C ASP A 98 9.70 -32.90 1.69
N ARG A 99 9.13 -31.80 1.24
CA ARG A 99 8.10 -31.05 1.97
C ARG A 99 6.78 -30.95 1.20
N ARG A 100 5.69 -31.03 1.95
CA ARG A 100 4.36 -30.67 1.45
C ARG A 100 3.99 -29.27 1.87
N ILE A 101 3.81 -28.37 0.91
CA ILE A 101 3.41 -26.98 1.14
C ILE A 101 1.94 -26.86 0.76
N HIS A 102 1.14 -26.38 1.71
CA HIS A 102 -0.30 -26.32 1.54
C HIS A 102 -0.78 -25.01 0.88
N CYS A 103 -1.83 -25.15 0.08
CA CYS A 103 -2.63 -24.02 -0.34
C CYS A 103 -3.50 -23.53 0.82
N ILE A 104 -3.94 -22.26 0.75
CA ILE A 104 -4.87 -21.68 1.72
C ILE A 104 -6.17 -22.50 1.78
N ARG A 105 -6.67 -22.95 0.62
CA ARG A 105 -7.78 -23.88 0.51
C ARG A 105 -7.24 -25.33 0.48
N ARG A 106 -7.22 -25.98 1.62
CA ARG A 106 -6.65 -27.31 1.78
C ARG A 106 -7.35 -28.42 1.00
N THR A 107 -8.61 -28.22 0.60
CA THR A 107 -9.37 -29.13 -0.27
C THR A 107 -9.06 -28.93 -1.76
N GLY A 108 -8.21 -27.96 -2.10
CA GLY A 108 -7.88 -27.57 -3.46
C GLY A 108 -8.92 -26.62 -4.08
N HIS A 109 -8.47 -25.86 -5.05
CA HIS A 109 -9.32 -25.00 -5.88
C HIS A 109 -9.82 -25.78 -7.12
N GLY A 110 -9.17 -26.90 -7.47
CA GLY A 110 -9.46 -27.63 -8.71
C GLY A 110 -8.76 -27.00 -9.91
N ALA A 111 -9.44 -27.02 -11.06
CA ALA A 111 -8.97 -26.35 -12.27
C ALA A 111 -9.12 -24.83 -12.13
N GLU A 112 -8.05 -24.09 -12.41
CA GLU A 112 -8.01 -22.61 -12.33
C GLU A 112 -7.39 -22.04 -13.62
N SER A 113 -7.97 -20.94 -14.11
CA SER A 113 -7.26 -20.05 -15.01
C SER A 113 -6.19 -19.24 -14.26
N LEU A 114 -5.33 -18.55 -14.97
CA LEU A 114 -4.37 -17.64 -14.34
C LEU A 114 -5.08 -16.52 -13.54
N LYS A 115 -6.17 -15.96 -14.08
CA LYS A 115 -7.00 -14.97 -13.41
C LYS A 115 -7.59 -15.53 -12.10
N ASP A 116 -8.20 -16.73 -12.15
CA ASP A 116 -8.78 -17.36 -10.96
C ASP A 116 -7.72 -17.62 -9.89
N SER A 117 -6.50 -18.01 -10.29
CA SER A 117 -5.42 -18.29 -9.35
C SER A 117 -4.96 -17.06 -8.57
N ILE A 118 -5.02 -15.87 -9.18
CA ILE A 118 -4.76 -14.58 -8.51
C ILE A 118 -5.95 -14.20 -7.62
N ALA A 119 -7.19 -14.31 -8.14
CA ALA A 119 -8.42 -13.98 -7.42
C ALA A 119 -8.60 -14.83 -6.15
N ASN A 120 -8.32 -16.14 -6.25
CA ASN A 120 -8.38 -17.10 -5.15
C ASN A 120 -7.11 -17.12 -4.27
N SER A 121 -6.07 -16.38 -4.68
CA SER A 121 -4.78 -16.40 -3.99
C SER A 121 -4.15 -17.79 -3.87
N CYS A 122 -4.19 -18.60 -4.95
CA CYS A 122 -3.77 -19.98 -4.97
C CYS A 122 -2.24 -20.14 -4.76
N ASN A 123 -1.82 -20.77 -3.67
CA ASN A 123 -0.39 -21.01 -3.41
C ASN A 123 0.20 -22.04 -4.38
N SER A 124 -0.56 -23.12 -4.70
CA SER A 124 -0.07 -24.21 -5.55
C SER A 124 0.31 -23.71 -6.94
N VAL A 125 -0.50 -22.83 -7.53
CA VAL A 125 -0.23 -22.22 -8.83
C VAL A 125 0.99 -21.31 -8.78
N MET A 126 1.13 -20.49 -7.74
CA MET A 126 2.31 -19.62 -7.60
C MET A 126 3.63 -20.40 -7.49
N MET A 127 3.63 -21.50 -6.74
CA MET A 127 4.79 -22.39 -6.65
C MET A 127 5.12 -23.05 -8.00
N GLU A 128 4.10 -23.37 -8.81
CA GLU A 128 4.30 -23.93 -10.15
C GLU A 128 4.91 -22.91 -11.11
N ILE A 129 4.40 -21.67 -11.09
CA ILE A 129 4.93 -20.58 -11.90
C ILE A 129 6.39 -20.30 -11.53
N ALA A 130 6.71 -20.15 -10.24
CA ALA A 130 8.09 -19.91 -9.80
C ALA A 130 9.03 -21.06 -10.16
N GLN A 131 8.55 -22.30 -10.09
CA GLN A 131 9.33 -23.47 -10.55
C GLN A 131 9.63 -23.39 -12.05
N ALA A 132 8.68 -22.90 -12.85
CA ALA A 132 8.87 -22.72 -14.29
C ALA A 132 9.82 -21.55 -14.62
N GLU A 133 9.77 -20.46 -13.84
CA GLU A 133 10.74 -19.35 -13.95
C GLU A 133 12.17 -19.76 -13.60
N GLY A 134 12.31 -20.57 -12.55
CA GLY A 134 13.60 -20.90 -11.96
C GLY A 134 14.20 -19.78 -11.11
N ALA A 135 15.21 -20.14 -10.31
CA ALA A 135 15.77 -19.26 -9.27
C ALA A 135 16.39 -17.96 -9.81
N GLU A 136 17.09 -18.02 -10.94
CA GLU A 136 17.76 -16.85 -11.53
C GLU A 136 16.77 -15.77 -11.98
N LEU A 137 15.73 -16.16 -12.70
CA LEU A 137 14.74 -15.23 -13.21
C LEU A 137 13.85 -14.70 -12.09
N PHE A 138 13.41 -15.55 -11.17
CA PHE A 138 12.68 -15.16 -9.97
C PHE A 138 13.44 -14.08 -9.17
N TYR A 139 14.74 -14.34 -8.90
CA TYR A 139 15.58 -13.39 -8.16
C TYR A 139 15.77 -12.07 -8.93
N LYS A 140 15.96 -12.14 -10.27
CA LYS A 140 16.06 -10.94 -11.13
C LYS A 140 14.83 -10.06 -10.96
N TYR A 141 13.62 -10.61 -11.13
CA TYR A 141 12.38 -9.82 -10.99
C TYR A 141 12.17 -9.33 -9.56
N GLN A 142 12.45 -10.14 -8.55
CA GLN A 142 12.39 -9.71 -7.16
C GLN A 142 13.27 -8.46 -6.92
N LYS A 143 14.48 -8.43 -7.47
CA LYS A 143 15.38 -7.28 -7.42
C LYS A 143 14.91 -6.10 -8.28
N ASP A 144 14.41 -6.38 -9.46
CA ASP A 144 13.94 -5.36 -10.38
C ASP A 144 12.69 -4.64 -9.84
N PHE A 145 11.81 -5.32 -9.13
CA PHE A 145 10.72 -4.71 -8.37
C PHE A 145 11.19 -3.93 -7.12
N GLY A 146 12.46 -3.99 -6.76
CA GLY A 146 13.07 -3.18 -5.71
C GLY A 146 13.21 -3.88 -4.36
N PHE A 147 12.81 -5.14 -4.23
CA PHE A 147 12.97 -5.87 -2.98
C PHE A 147 14.45 -6.02 -2.61
N GLY A 148 14.75 -5.93 -1.32
CA GLY A 148 16.10 -6.00 -0.79
C GLY A 148 16.99 -4.79 -1.11
N SER A 149 16.41 -3.66 -1.54
CA SER A 149 17.13 -2.41 -1.79
C SER A 149 16.37 -1.24 -1.18
N LYS A 150 17.09 -0.19 -0.76
CA LYS A 150 16.45 1.07 -0.36
C LYS A 150 15.72 1.66 -1.57
N THR A 151 14.54 2.21 -1.34
CA THR A 151 13.77 2.93 -2.38
C THR A 151 14.36 4.30 -2.68
N GLY A 152 15.13 4.83 -1.73
CA GLY A 152 15.73 6.17 -1.82
C GLY A 152 14.76 7.29 -1.47
N VAL A 153 13.71 6.99 -0.67
CA VAL A 153 12.84 8.02 -0.10
C VAL A 153 13.66 9.04 0.68
N ASP A 154 13.22 10.30 0.64
CA ASP A 154 13.87 11.43 1.28
C ASP A 154 13.63 11.52 2.81
N LEU A 155 13.52 10.36 3.45
CA LEU A 155 13.37 10.21 4.90
C LEU A 155 14.59 9.48 5.50
N PRO A 156 14.99 9.80 6.73
CA PRO A 156 16.10 9.13 7.40
C PRO A 156 15.73 7.70 7.84
N PHE A 157 16.75 6.87 8.03
CA PHE A 157 16.66 5.52 8.60
C PHE A 157 15.89 4.49 7.76
N GLU A 158 15.80 4.69 6.44
CA GLU A 158 15.24 3.68 5.54
C GLU A 158 16.05 2.38 5.60
N THR A 159 15.36 1.24 5.70
CA THR A 159 15.93 -0.12 5.68
C THR A 159 15.79 -0.75 4.30
N GLY A 160 16.90 -1.31 3.77
CA GLY A 160 16.90 -2.01 2.48
C GLY A 160 16.47 -3.48 2.55
N ALA A 161 16.46 -4.09 3.72
CA ALA A 161 16.13 -5.51 3.94
C ALA A 161 16.95 -6.53 3.10
N SER A 162 18.12 -6.15 2.59
CA SER A 162 18.93 -6.99 1.68
C SER A 162 19.40 -8.31 2.29
N THR A 163 19.64 -8.32 3.60
CA THR A 163 20.08 -9.53 4.33
C THR A 163 18.93 -10.49 4.63
N LEU A 164 17.69 -10.10 4.35
CA LEU A 164 16.48 -10.85 4.62
C LEU A 164 15.89 -11.47 3.34
N MET A 165 16.72 -11.65 2.31
CA MET A 165 16.36 -12.28 1.05
C MET A 165 17.39 -13.34 0.67
N TYR A 166 16.93 -14.40 0.01
CA TYR A 166 17.84 -15.35 -0.63
C TYR A 166 18.40 -14.77 -1.93
N THR A 167 19.68 -15.05 -2.19
CA THR A 167 20.28 -14.84 -3.52
C THR A 167 19.94 -16.02 -4.44
N ALA A 168 20.07 -15.85 -5.76
CA ALA A 168 19.69 -16.88 -6.73
C ALA A 168 20.35 -18.23 -6.46
N ASP A 169 21.65 -18.24 -6.10
CA ASP A 169 22.42 -19.44 -5.76
C ASP A 169 21.96 -20.14 -4.46
N ARG A 170 21.19 -19.46 -3.63
CA ARG A 170 20.63 -19.97 -2.36
C ARG A 170 19.13 -20.29 -2.44
N LEU A 171 18.47 -19.98 -3.54
CA LEU A 171 17.09 -20.34 -3.81
C LEU A 171 17.00 -21.80 -4.24
N GLY A 172 17.05 -22.73 -3.28
CA GLY A 172 16.71 -24.13 -3.52
C GLY A 172 15.21 -24.30 -3.84
N PRO A 173 14.77 -25.51 -4.21
CA PRO A 173 13.37 -25.75 -4.58
C PRO A 173 12.36 -25.33 -3.50
N VAL A 174 12.67 -25.52 -2.22
CA VAL A 174 11.78 -25.15 -1.10
C VAL A 174 11.78 -23.64 -0.89
N GLU A 175 12.94 -23.01 -0.89
CA GLU A 175 13.09 -21.56 -0.72
C GLU A 175 12.40 -20.82 -1.87
N LEU A 176 12.53 -21.27 -3.11
CA LEU A 176 11.85 -20.72 -4.28
C LEU A 176 10.33 -20.84 -4.15
N ALA A 177 9.84 -22.02 -3.76
CA ALA A 177 8.42 -22.26 -3.56
C ALA A 177 7.83 -21.38 -2.46
N THR A 178 8.50 -21.24 -1.31
CA THR A 178 8.02 -20.37 -0.22
C THR A 178 8.14 -18.88 -0.56
N SER A 179 9.21 -18.48 -1.26
CA SER A 179 9.36 -17.10 -1.73
C SER A 179 8.30 -16.71 -2.76
N SER A 180 7.84 -17.66 -3.60
CA SER A 180 6.78 -17.42 -4.59
C SER A 180 5.44 -16.99 -3.98
N ILE A 181 5.19 -17.40 -2.74
CA ILE A 181 3.98 -17.04 -2.00
C ILE A 181 4.22 -15.88 -1.01
N GLY A 182 5.40 -15.22 -1.12
CA GLY A 182 5.78 -14.08 -0.31
C GLY A 182 6.27 -14.42 1.09
N GLN A 183 6.70 -15.66 1.33
CA GLN A 183 7.34 -16.09 2.57
C GLN A 183 8.84 -16.28 2.37
N SER A 184 9.59 -16.45 3.46
CA SER A 184 11.06 -16.68 3.44
C SER A 184 11.88 -15.49 2.91
N PHE A 185 11.28 -14.31 2.77
CA PHE A 185 11.98 -13.04 2.60
C PHE A 185 11.16 -11.90 3.21
N ASN A 186 11.83 -10.81 3.57
CA ASN A 186 11.19 -9.66 4.16
C ASN A 186 11.33 -8.42 3.27
N CYS A 187 10.35 -7.53 3.35
CA CYS A 187 10.38 -6.21 2.75
C CYS A 187 9.84 -5.15 3.72
N THR A 188 10.10 -3.89 3.43
CA THR A 188 9.45 -2.78 4.13
C THR A 188 8.11 -2.43 3.46
N PRO A 189 7.16 -1.79 4.18
CA PRO A 189 5.92 -1.31 3.58
C PRO A 189 6.14 -0.43 2.34
N ILE A 190 7.12 0.47 2.38
CA ILE A 190 7.42 1.34 1.23
C ILE A 190 7.96 0.56 0.04
N GLN A 191 8.78 -0.49 0.24
CA GLN A 191 9.23 -1.36 -0.85
C GLN A 191 8.04 -2.07 -1.50
N ALA A 192 7.15 -2.67 -0.69
CA ALA A 192 5.97 -3.37 -1.18
C ALA A 192 5.04 -2.44 -1.98
N LEU A 193 4.75 -1.24 -1.46
CA LEU A 193 3.89 -0.28 -2.14
C LEU A 193 4.53 0.26 -3.42
N THR A 194 5.81 0.59 -3.40
CA THR A 194 6.55 1.06 -4.60
C THR A 194 6.55 0.00 -5.71
N ALA A 195 6.79 -1.27 -5.35
CA ALA A 195 6.70 -2.39 -6.29
C ALA A 195 5.28 -2.53 -6.87
N PHE A 196 4.26 -2.44 -6.02
CA PHE A 196 2.86 -2.58 -6.46
C PHE A 196 2.40 -1.42 -7.35
N CYS A 197 2.86 -0.18 -7.08
CA CYS A 197 2.59 0.99 -7.92
C CYS A 197 3.07 0.81 -9.36
N SER A 198 4.10 -0.01 -9.60
CA SER A 198 4.57 -0.24 -10.97
C SER A 198 3.52 -0.94 -11.85
N ILE A 199 2.64 -1.75 -11.26
CA ILE A 199 1.53 -2.37 -12.00
C ILE A 199 0.51 -1.30 -12.43
N ALA A 200 0.31 -0.27 -11.61
CA ALA A 200 -0.66 0.80 -11.83
C ALA A 200 -0.17 1.89 -12.82
N ASN A 201 1.15 1.98 -13.07
CA ASN A 201 1.75 3.10 -13.80
C ASN A 201 2.52 2.69 -15.08
N GLY A 202 2.22 1.52 -15.66
CA GLY A 202 2.87 1.04 -16.88
C GLY A 202 4.28 0.48 -16.67
N GLY A 203 4.53 -0.15 -15.55
CA GLY A 203 5.72 -0.93 -15.25
C GLY A 203 6.89 -0.16 -14.63
N LYS A 204 6.70 1.08 -14.22
CA LYS A 204 7.79 1.95 -13.75
C LYS A 204 7.96 1.90 -12.23
N ILE A 205 9.18 1.67 -11.77
CA ILE A 205 9.55 1.90 -10.38
C ILE A 205 9.88 3.38 -10.21
N MET A 206 9.01 4.09 -9.50
CA MET A 206 9.22 5.50 -9.18
C MET A 206 10.00 5.65 -7.88
N LYS A 207 10.86 6.67 -7.79
CA LYS A 207 11.53 7.03 -6.54
C LYS A 207 10.51 7.69 -5.61
N PRO A 208 10.22 7.12 -4.41
CA PRO A 208 9.31 7.75 -3.47
C PRO A 208 9.89 9.06 -2.89
N TYR A 209 9.02 10.02 -2.59
CA TYR A 209 9.40 11.25 -1.89
C TYR A 209 8.25 11.85 -1.09
N VAL A 210 8.60 12.56 -0.02
CA VAL A 210 7.68 13.28 0.88
C VAL A 210 7.77 14.78 0.67
N VAL A 211 8.99 15.30 0.49
CA VAL A 211 9.25 16.73 0.31
C VAL A 211 9.04 17.08 -1.15
N SER A 212 8.03 17.89 -1.46
CA SER A 212 7.82 18.40 -2.82
C SER A 212 8.77 19.55 -3.14
N GLN A 213 8.92 20.49 -2.20
CA GLN A 213 9.71 21.71 -2.41
C GLN A 213 10.27 22.22 -1.08
N VAL A 214 11.46 22.81 -1.15
CA VAL A 214 12.07 23.61 -0.06
C VAL A 214 12.25 25.03 -0.57
N ILE A 215 11.72 26.01 0.16
CA ILE A 215 11.87 27.43 -0.14
C ILE A 215 12.66 28.13 0.98
N ASP A 216 13.47 29.11 0.62
CA ASP A 216 14.21 29.93 1.58
C ASP A 216 13.34 31.04 2.20
N GLU A 217 13.89 31.80 3.12
CA GLU A 217 13.24 32.93 3.81
C GLU A 217 12.80 34.08 2.86
N ASN A 218 13.33 34.12 1.63
CA ASN A 218 13.02 35.13 0.61
C ASN A 218 12.00 34.62 -0.41
N GLY A 219 11.54 33.35 -0.26
CA GLY A 219 10.59 32.70 -1.17
C GLY A 219 11.23 32.07 -2.41
N TYR A 220 12.57 31.95 -2.48
CA TYR A 220 13.23 31.26 -3.59
C TYR A 220 13.24 29.75 -3.36
N THR A 221 12.92 28.99 -4.41
CA THR A 221 13.02 27.54 -4.39
C THR A 221 14.48 27.10 -4.30
N VAL A 222 14.82 26.41 -3.21
CA VAL A 222 16.16 25.84 -2.95
C VAL A 222 16.22 24.39 -3.44
N LEU A 223 15.13 23.67 -3.33
CA LEU A 223 14.98 22.29 -3.78
C LEU A 223 13.55 22.09 -4.31
N GLU A 224 13.45 21.37 -5.41
CA GLU A 224 12.18 20.88 -5.94
C GLU A 224 12.36 19.41 -6.35
N ASN A 225 11.56 18.54 -5.77
CA ASN A 225 11.53 17.13 -6.17
C ASN A 225 10.58 16.96 -7.36
N THR A 226 11.07 16.33 -8.41
CA THR A 226 10.29 15.96 -9.59
C THR A 226 10.13 14.46 -9.67
N PRO A 227 9.00 13.96 -10.19
CA PRO A 227 8.79 12.54 -10.40
C PRO A 227 9.96 11.89 -11.15
N THR A 228 10.57 10.87 -10.57
CA THR A 228 11.75 10.22 -11.12
C THR A 228 11.51 8.72 -11.25
N ALA A 229 11.44 8.23 -12.49
CA ALA A 229 11.42 6.80 -12.76
C ALA A 229 12.83 6.23 -12.66
N ILE A 230 13.02 5.24 -11.80
CA ILE A 230 14.32 4.57 -11.61
C ILE A 230 14.57 3.58 -12.74
N ARG A 231 13.54 2.81 -13.11
CA ARG A 231 13.54 1.80 -14.19
C ARG A 231 12.13 1.39 -14.58
N THR A 232 12.00 0.73 -15.72
CA THR A 232 10.80 -0.02 -16.13
C THR A 232 11.09 -1.51 -15.88
N VAL A 233 10.17 -2.22 -15.22
CA VAL A 233 10.33 -3.63 -14.79
C VAL A 233 9.53 -4.56 -15.69
N ILE A 234 8.31 -4.16 -16.05
CA ILE A 234 7.35 -4.94 -16.84
C ILE A 234 6.73 -4.08 -17.92
N SER A 235 6.18 -4.73 -18.95
CA SER A 235 5.51 -4.07 -20.07
C SER A 235 4.14 -3.50 -19.68
N GLN A 236 3.65 -2.54 -20.48
CA GLN A 236 2.29 -2.01 -20.33
C GLN A 236 1.25 -3.12 -20.52
N GLU A 237 1.45 -4.04 -21.47
CA GLU A 237 0.56 -5.17 -21.70
C GLU A 237 0.41 -6.05 -20.46
N THR A 238 1.53 -6.35 -19.80
CA THR A 238 1.53 -7.10 -18.53
C THR A 238 0.81 -6.33 -17.42
N CYS A 239 0.98 -5.01 -17.34
CA CYS A 239 0.26 -4.17 -16.40
C CYS A 239 -1.26 -4.22 -16.63
N ASP A 240 -1.72 -4.11 -17.88
CA ASP A 240 -3.13 -4.14 -18.24
C ASP A 240 -3.78 -5.48 -17.86
N ILE A 241 -3.11 -6.60 -18.16
CA ILE A 241 -3.55 -7.95 -17.77
C ILE A 241 -3.64 -8.04 -16.23
N MET A 242 -2.61 -7.62 -15.51
CA MET A 242 -2.58 -7.72 -14.06
C MET A 242 -3.61 -6.79 -13.41
N ASN A 243 -3.86 -5.62 -13.97
CA ASN A 243 -4.92 -4.72 -13.51
C ASN A 243 -6.30 -5.40 -13.57
N GLU A 244 -6.62 -6.08 -14.68
CA GLU A 244 -7.85 -6.87 -14.79
C GLU A 244 -7.93 -7.96 -13.69
N TYR A 245 -6.82 -8.67 -13.44
CA TYR A 245 -6.79 -9.73 -12.44
C TYR A 245 -6.92 -9.20 -11.01
N LEU A 246 -6.33 -8.06 -10.72
CA LEU A 246 -6.43 -7.41 -9.41
C LEU A 246 -7.83 -6.82 -9.16
N GLN A 247 -8.54 -6.38 -10.19
CA GLN A 247 -9.96 -6.02 -10.10
C GLN A 247 -10.78 -7.28 -9.76
N ALA A 248 -10.55 -8.41 -10.44
CA ALA A 248 -11.23 -9.67 -10.13
C ALA A 248 -11.01 -10.16 -8.69
N VAL A 249 -9.84 -9.89 -8.08
CA VAL A 249 -9.63 -10.15 -6.64
C VAL A 249 -10.66 -9.43 -5.79
N VAL A 250 -10.97 -8.17 -6.12
CA VAL A 250 -11.89 -7.31 -5.35
C VAL A 250 -13.34 -7.57 -5.73
N GLU A 251 -13.65 -7.90 -6.98
CA GLU A 251 -15.01 -8.16 -7.45
C GLU A 251 -15.50 -9.55 -7.07
N GLU A 252 -14.67 -10.57 -7.25
CA GLU A 252 -15.06 -11.98 -7.18
C GLU A 252 -14.25 -12.78 -6.14
N GLY A 253 -13.04 -12.34 -5.82
CA GLY A 253 -12.02 -13.06 -5.07
C GLY A 253 -11.96 -12.76 -3.58
N THR A 254 -10.73 -12.86 -3.04
CA THR A 254 -10.42 -12.68 -1.61
C THR A 254 -10.44 -11.22 -1.17
N GLY A 255 -10.60 -10.27 -2.08
CA GLY A 255 -10.62 -8.82 -1.82
C GLY A 255 -12.00 -8.19 -1.72
N LYS A 256 -13.10 -8.94 -1.79
CA LYS A 256 -14.48 -8.40 -1.86
C LYS A 256 -14.82 -7.34 -0.81
N LYS A 257 -14.26 -7.44 0.37
CA LYS A 257 -14.53 -6.49 1.45
C LYS A 257 -13.77 -5.15 1.30
N ALA A 258 -12.92 -5.02 0.28
CA ALA A 258 -12.28 -3.76 -0.09
C ALA A 258 -13.06 -2.99 -1.17
N GLN A 259 -14.19 -3.50 -1.64
CA GLN A 259 -15.04 -2.81 -2.62
C GLN A 259 -15.50 -1.45 -2.08
N VAL A 260 -15.55 -0.47 -2.98
CA VAL A 260 -16.15 0.84 -2.75
C VAL A 260 -17.20 1.05 -3.83
N GLU A 261 -18.44 1.29 -3.42
CA GLU A 261 -19.56 1.46 -4.34
C GLU A 261 -19.30 2.62 -5.32
N GLY A 262 -19.53 2.38 -6.60
CA GLY A 262 -19.29 3.35 -7.67
C GLY A 262 -17.83 3.48 -8.12
N TYR A 263 -16.89 2.68 -7.58
CA TYR A 263 -15.49 2.78 -7.96
C TYR A 263 -14.88 1.41 -8.23
N LYS A 264 -14.05 1.33 -9.24
CA LYS A 264 -13.23 0.15 -9.50
C LYS A 264 -11.99 0.16 -8.64
N ILE A 265 -11.79 -0.90 -7.90
CA ILE A 265 -10.63 -1.09 -7.02
C ILE A 265 -9.82 -2.28 -7.53
N ALA A 266 -8.53 -2.10 -7.70
CA ALA A 266 -7.59 -3.19 -7.95
C ALA A 266 -6.76 -3.46 -6.68
N GLY A 267 -6.72 -4.71 -6.21
CA GLY A 267 -6.02 -4.96 -4.95
C GLY A 267 -5.78 -6.42 -4.62
N LYS A 268 -5.02 -6.66 -3.55
CA LYS A 268 -4.63 -7.98 -3.08
C LYS A 268 -4.53 -8.03 -1.57
N SER A 269 -5.11 -9.05 -0.95
CA SER A 269 -4.92 -9.38 0.46
C SER A 269 -3.62 -10.17 0.68
N GLY A 270 -3.00 -9.99 1.84
CA GLY A 270 -1.81 -10.74 2.25
C GLY A 270 -1.86 -11.15 3.71
N THR A 271 -1.15 -12.22 4.02
CA THR A 271 -0.84 -12.67 5.37
C THR A 271 0.58 -13.21 5.33
N GLY A 272 1.47 -12.63 6.13
CA GLY A 272 2.85 -13.05 6.32
C GLY A 272 3.04 -13.61 7.71
N GLU A 273 3.73 -14.72 7.84
CA GLU A 273 4.12 -15.29 9.12
C GLU A 273 5.30 -14.51 9.71
N GLN A 274 5.40 -14.41 11.03
CA GLN A 274 6.50 -13.72 11.70
C GLN A 274 7.27 -14.64 12.66
N GLY A 275 8.60 -14.62 12.53
CA GLY A 275 9.50 -15.31 13.45
C GLY A 275 9.37 -16.83 13.41
N ASP A 276 9.35 -17.45 14.59
CA ASP A 276 9.12 -18.89 14.69
C ASP A 276 7.64 -19.18 14.38
N ARG A 277 7.39 -20.03 13.37
CA ARG A 277 6.05 -20.48 12.92
C ARG A 277 5.19 -21.11 14.04
N SER A 278 5.78 -21.39 15.19
CA SER A 278 5.06 -21.83 16.39
C SER A 278 4.45 -20.69 17.22
N SER A 279 4.72 -19.42 16.87
CA SER A 279 4.39 -18.27 17.72
C SER A 279 3.01 -17.66 17.46
N ASP A 280 2.22 -18.16 16.51
CA ASP A 280 0.94 -17.58 16.06
C ASP A 280 1.01 -16.06 15.76
N ARG A 281 2.22 -15.54 15.47
CA ARG A 281 2.43 -14.14 15.13
C ARG A 281 2.46 -13.97 13.61
N TYR A 282 1.66 -13.04 13.12
CA TYR A 282 1.57 -12.76 11.69
C TYR A 282 1.31 -11.28 11.44
N THR A 283 1.62 -10.87 10.22
CA THR A 283 1.27 -9.54 9.68
C THR A 283 0.20 -9.72 8.63
N ILE A 284 -0.88 -9.01 8.75
CA ILE A 284 -1.96 -9.01 7.77
C ILE A 284 -1.96 -7.71 6.96
N THR A 285 -2.21 -7.82 5.67
CA THR A 285 -2.10 -6.71 4.74
C THR A 285 -3.22 -6.70 3.73
N PHE A 286 -3.52 -5.50 3.24
CA PHE A 286 -4.21 -5.30 1.98
C PHE A 286 -3.51 -4.19 1.20
N ILE A 287 -3.18 -4.45 -0.06
CA ILE A 287 -2.55 -3.50 -0.97
C ILE A 287 -3.42 -3.32 -2.19
N GLY A 288 -3.52 -2.10 -2.70
CA GLY A 288 -4.31 -1.84 -3.90
C GLY A 288 -4.17 -0.41 -4.38
N TYR A 289 -4.83 -0.10 -5.50
CA TYR A 289 -4.90 1.25 -6.05
C TYR A 289 -6.31 1.55 -6.58
N PHE A 290 -6.61 2.82 -6.67
CA PHE A 290 -7.93 3.30 -7.06
C PHE A 290 -7.88 4.73 -7.63
N PRO A 291 -8.85 5.08 -8.57
CA PRO A 291 -9.65 4.13 -9.35
C PRO A 291 -8.75 3.19 -10.16
N ALA A 292 -9.21 1.96 -10.48
CA ALA A 292 -8.37 0.99 -11.18
C ALA A 292 -8.10 1.35 -12.64
N ASP A 293 -8.99 2.12 -13.27
CA ASP A 293 -8.86 2.54 -14.68
C ASP A 293 -7.95 3.77 -14.85
N ASP A 294 -7.85 4.61 -13.82
CA ASP A 294 -7.00 5.82 -13.81
C ASP A 294 -6.44 6.02 -12.38
N PRO A 295 -5.43 5.25 -11.99
CA PRO A 295 -4.94 5.18 -10.62
C PRO A 295 -4.44 6.52 -10.08
N LYS A 296 -5.15 7.09 -9.11
CA LYS A 296 -4.78 8.35 -8.44
C LYS A 296 -4.07 8.11 -7.12
N ALA A 297 -4.40 7.02 -6.45
CA ALA A 297 -3.77 6.63 -5.20
C ALA A 297 -3.59 5.11 -5.13
N ALA A 298 -2.43 4.68 -4.67
CA ALA A 298 -2.16 3.33 -4.20
C ALA A 298 -2.00 3.35 -2.69
N MET A 299 -2.53 2.32 -2.03
CA MET A 299 -2.54 2.25 -0.57
C MET A 299 -2.16 0.86 -0.09
N LEU A 300 -1.35 0.81 0.96
CA LEU A 300 -1.04 -0.39 1.73
C LEU A 300 -1.53 -0.22 3.16
N VAL A 301 -2.38 -1.13 3.60
CA VAL A 301 -2.76 -1.31 5.00
C VAL A 301 -1.95 -2.45 5.57
N VAL A 302 -1.30 -2.21 6.72
CA VAL A 302 -0.52 -3.23 7.46
C VAL A 302 -1.02 -3.26 8.89
N ILE A 303 -1.44 -4.43 9.35
CA ILE A 303 -1.77 -4.72 10.75
C ILE A 303 -0.76 -5.74 11.25
N ASP A 304 0.15 -5.27 12.07
CA ASP A 304 1.28 -6.04 12.57
C ASP A 304 0.95 -6.63 13.95
N LYS A 305 1.11 -7.94 14.08
CA LYS A 305 0.89 -8.67 15.35
C LYS A 305 -0.44 -8.30 16.03
N PRO A 306 -1.59 -8.54 15.39
CA PRO A 306 -2.87 -8.28 16.02
C PRO A 306 -3.01 -9.11 17.31
N GLU A 307 -3.62 -8.53 18.35
CA GLU A 307 -3.84 -9.20 19.64
C GLU A 307 -4.91 -10.30 19.53
N GLU A 308 -5.90 -10.09 18.66
CA GLU A 308 -6.95 -11.06 18.37
C GLU A 308 -6.78 -11.65 16.98
N TYR A 309 -7.46 -12.75 16.67
CA TYR A 309 -7.46 -13.33 15.34
C TYR A 309 -7.90 -12.30 14.30
N ALA A 310 -7.06 -12.11 13.29
CA ALA A 310 -7.31 -11.21 12.19
C ALA A 310 -6.75 -11.81 10.89
N ASP A 311 -7.32 -11.45 9.76
CA ASP A 311 -6.84 -11.86 8.44
C ASP A 311 -6.98 -10.72 7.40
N GLY A 312 -6.29 -10.88 6.27
CA GLY A 312 -6.28 -9.87 5.21
C GLY A 312 -7.67 -9.63 4.59
N VAL A 313 -8.58 -10.61 4.65
CA VAL A 313 -9.90 -10.55 4.02
C VAL A 313 -10.92 -9.88 4.92
N THR A 314 -10.93 -10.23 6.21
CA THR A 314 -11.97 -9.78 7.15
C THR A 314 -11.58 -8.54 7.95
N THR A 315 -10.30 -8.19 7.97
CA THR A 315 -9.79 -7.07 8.77
C THR A 315 -9.09 -6.01 7.90
N ALA A 316 -8.06 -6.37 7.13
CA ALA A 316 -7.31 -5.37 6.34
C ALA A 316 -8.10 -4.88 5.11
N ALA A 317 -8.86 -5.75 4.42
CA ALA A 317 -9.65 -5.36 3.25
C ALA A 317 -10.77 -4.36 3.59
N PRO A 318 -11.59 -4.53 4.64
CA PRO A 318 -12.56 -3.50 5.04
C PRO A 318 -11.92 -2.19 5.47
N CYS A 319 -10.77 -2.25 6.18
CA CYS A 319 -10.00 -1.05 6.53
C CYS A 319 -9.54 -0.30 5.27
N PHE A 320 -9.04 -1.03 4.27
CA PHE A 320 -8.68 -0.46 2.97
C PHE A 320 -9.89 0.19 2.30
N GLY A 321 -11.01 -0.52 2.12
CA GLY A 321 -12.21 0.00 1.44
C GLY A 321 -12.76 1.26 2.10
N ASN A 322 -12.89 1.25 3.43
CA ASN A 322 -13.36 2.41 4.19
C ASN A 322 -12.42 3.63 4.07
N THR A 323 -11.11 3.39 4.03
CA THR A 323 -10.11 4.45 3.86
C THR A 323 -10.08 4.96 2.42
N ALA A 324 -10.12 4.05 1.42
CA ALA A 324 -10.16 4.40 0.01
C ALA A 324 -11.36 5.27 -0.33
N LYS A 325 -12.55 4.95 0.21
CA LYS A 325 -13.75 5.78 0.05
C LYS A 325 -13.50 7.22 0.50
N LYS A 326 -12.94 7.42 1.69
CA LYS A 326 -12.64 8.77 2.21
C LYS A 326 -11.58 9.50 1.38
N ILE A 327 -10.59 8.79 0.84
CA ILE A 327 -9.58 9.36 -0.04
C ILE A 327 -10.21 9.80 -1.37
N LEU A 328 -11.07 8.96 -1.97
CA LEU A 328 -11.78 9.28 -3.21
C LEU A 328 -12.66 10.52 -3.03
N GLU A 329 -13.43 10.58 -1.94
CA GLU A 329 -14.22 11.76 -1.56
C GLU A 329 -13.33 13.01 -1.36
N TYR A 330 -12.20 12.86 -0.63
CA TYR A 330 -11.24 13.95 -0.41
C TYR A 330 -10.61 14.46 -1.72
N MET A 331 -10.33 13.56 -2.65
CA MET A 331 -9.75 13.88 -3.97
C MET A 331 -10.80 14.37 -4.98
N ASN A 332 -12.08 14.47 -4.58
CA ASN A 332 -13.22 14.82 -5.44
C ASN A 332 -13.31 13.96 -6.71
N ILE A 333 -13.07 12.65 -6.57
CA ILE A 333 -13.22 11.70 -7.67
C ILE A 333 -14.66 11.19 -7.65
N GLU A 334 -15.41 11.44 -8.73
CA GLU A 334 -16.80 11.04 -8.85
C GLU A 334 -16.95 9.53 -9.06
N PRO A 335 -17.99 8.89 -8.47
CA PRO A 335 -18.30 7.48 -8.69
C PRO A 335 -18.82 7.22 -10.11
N GLU A 336 -18.48 6.03 -10.67
CA GLU A 336 -19.02 5.61 -11.96
C GLU A 336 -20.54 5.41 -11.91
N GLY A 337 -21.25 5.89 -12.92
CA GLY A 337 -22.71 5.71 -13.07
C GLY A 337 -23.58 6.76 -12.37
N GLU A 338 -23.02 7.67 -11.60
CA GLU A 338 -23.71 8.89 -11.24
C GLU A 338 -23.64 9.87 -12.42
N THR A 339 -24.79 10.23 -12.99
CA THR A 339 -24.88 11.41 -13.86
C THR A 339 -24.51 12.59 -12.99
N ALA A 340 -23.51 13.38 -13.40
CA ALA A 340 -23.14 14.62 -12.72
C ALA A 340 -24.42 15.34 -12.30
N LYS A 341 -24.66 15.46 -11.00
CA LYS A 341 -25.75 16.29 -10.51
C LYS A 341 -25.42 17.72 -10.95
N SER A 342 -26.41 18.38 -11.53
CA SER A 342 -26.28 19.71 -12.12
C SER A 342 -26.00 20.85 -11.10
N ASP A 343 -25.54 20.52 -9.92
CA ASP A 343 -25.33 21.44 -8.81
C ASP A 343 -23.86 21.45 -8.35
N ASP A 344 -22.93 21.34 -9.30
CA ASP A 344 -21.52 21.55 -9.04
C ASP A 344 -21.29 22.96 -8.47
N ILE A 345 -20.81 23.02 -7.24
CA ILE A 345 -20.46 24.28 -6.56
C ILE A 345 -19.02 24.63 -6.92
N SER A 346 -18.81 25.84 -7.43
CA SER A 346 -17.42 26.32 -7.59
C SER A 346 -16.86 26.73 -6.24
N MET A 347 -15.73 26.16 -5.88
CA MET A 347 -15.05 26.42 -4.61
C MET A 347 -14.69 27.89 -4.48
N PRO A 348 -15.19 28.64 -3.45
CA PRO A 348 -14.87 30.06 -3.25
C PRO A 348 -13.41 30.25 -2.80
N LEU A 349 -12.86 31.44 -3.02
CA LEU A 349 -11.60 31.86 -2.43
C LEU A 349 -11.78 32.09 -0.93
N LEU A 350 -11.17 31.26 -0.10
CA LEU A 350 -11.21 31.35 1.36
C LEU A 350 -9.86 31.75 1.97
N THR A 351 -8.77 31.59 1.20
CA THR A 351 -7.43 31.97 1.64
C THR A 351 -7.36 33.47 1.90
N GLY A 352 -6.87 33.87 3.06
CA GLY A 352 -6.80 35.24 3.53
C GLY A 352 -8.02 35.70 4.33
N MET A 353 -9.11 34.92 4.38
CA MET A 353 -10.28 35.20 5.23
C MET A 353 -9.99 34.79 6.68
N SER A 354 -10.71 35.38 7.63
CA SER A 354 -10.75 34.83 8.99
C SER A 354 -11.43 33.44 8.99
N VAL A 355 -11.09 32.58 9.95
CA VAL A 355 -11.72 31.27 10.11
C VAL A 355 -13.26 31.41 10.20
N SER A 356 -13.77 32.43 10.88
CA SER A 356 -15.22 32.68 11.02
C SER A 356 -15.89 33.04 9.70
N GLU A 357 -15.25 33.87 8.87
CA GLU A 357 -15.79 34.26 7.55
C GLU A 357 -15.79 33.07 6.59
N ALA A 358 -14.69 32.30 6.55
CA ALA A 358 -14.56 31.09 5.74
C ALA A 358 -15.60 30.04 6.12
N SER A 359 -15.80 29.82 7.44
CA SER A 359 -16.81 28.89 7.96
C SER A 359 -18.24 29.32 7.50
N SER A 360 -18.58 30.60 7.67
CA SER A 360 -19.89 31.09 7.25
C SER A 360 -20.12 30.99 5.74
N ALA A 361 -19.06 31.18 4.93
CA ALA A 361 -19.13 31.03 3.49
C ALA A 361 -19.44 29.58 3.09
N LEU A 362 -18.76 28.59 3.68
CA LEU A 362 -18.98 27.18 3.40
C LEU A 362 -20.33 26.68 3.94
N GLU A 363 -20.74 27.10 5.14
CA GLU A 363 -22.05 26.78 5.70
C GLU A 363 -23.20 27.30 4.82
N SER A 364 -23.05 28.48 4.22
CA SER A 364 -24.07 29.07 3.31
C SER A 364 -24.22 28.24 2.01
N LEU A 365 -23.20 27.49 1.64
CA LEU A 365 -23.19 26.58 0.49
C LEU A 365 -23.54 25.14 0.88
N GLY A 366 -23.81 24.85 2.16
CA GLY A 366 -24.10 23.53 2.66
C GLY A 366 -22.88 22.58 2.69
N ILE A 367 -21.66 23.13 2.63
CA ILE A 367 -20.41 22.35 2.52
C ILE A 367 -19.82 22.12 3.92
N ASN A 368 -19.55 20.86 4.24
CA ASN A 368 -18.82 20.49 5.44
C ASN A 368 -17.31 20.67 5.21
N TYR A 369 -16.59 21.07 6.25
CA TYR A 369 -15.14 21.27 6.17
C TYR A 369 -14.42 20.77 7.43
N THR A 370 -13.11 20.57 7.30
CA THR A 370 -12.19 20.27 8.39
C THR A 370 -11.20 21.42 8.52
N LEU A 371 -11.05 21.96 9.74
CA LEU A 371 -10.02 22.98 10.02
C LEU A 371 -8.76 22.32 10.57
N VAL A 372 -7.62 22.64 9.97
CA VAL A 372 -6.29 22.20 10.39
C VAL A 372 -5.46 23.41 10.79
N GLY A 373 -4.99 23.42 12.03
CA GLY A 373 -4.26 24.55 12.60
C GLY A 373 -5.05 25.29 13.68
N THR A 374 -4.43 26.32 14.26
CA THR A 374 -4.98 27.13 15.37
C THR A 374 -4.90 28.62 15.09
N GLY A 375 -4.55 28.99 13.86
CA GLY A 375 -4.47 30.40 13.43
C GLY A 375 -5.87 31.04 13.29
N GLU A 376 -5.92 32.36 13.25
CA GLU A 376 -7.17 33.11 13.08
C GLU A 376 -7.53 33.38 11.61
N THR A 377 -6.58 33.12 10.69
CA THR A 377 -6.72 33.39 9.26
C THR A 377 -6.42 32.13 8.45
N ILE A 378 -7.21 31.89 7.39
CA ILE A 378 -7.00 30.79 6.47
C ILE A 378 -5.76 31.06 5.62
N THR A 379 -4.76 30.20 5.75
CA THR A 379 -3.47 30.28 5.03
C THR A 379 -3.48 29.45 3.74
N ASN A 380 -4.28 28.37 3.70
CA ASN A 380 -4.44 27.52 2.54
C ASN A 380 -5.80 26.82 2.57
N GLN A 381 -6.29 26.37 1.42
CA GLN A 381 -7.53 25.62 1.27
C GLN A 381 -7.37 24.47 0.28
N PHE A 382 -8.14 23.42 0.48
CA PHE A 382 -8.36 22.34 -0.47
C PHE A 382 -9.85 21.97 -0.48
N PRO A 383 -10.53 21.86 -1.65
CA PRO A 383 -10.05 22.18 -3.01
C PRO A 383 -9.65 23.65 -3.21
N LYS A 384 -8.94 23.93 -4.30
CA LYS A 384 -8.52 25.30 -4.63
C LYS A 384 -9.68 26.13 -5.14
N GLU A 385 -9.53 27.45 -5.07
CA GLU A 385 -10.47 28.40 -5.67
C GLU A 385 -10.78 28.04 -7.13
N GLY A 386 -12.07 28.03 -7.48
CA GLY A 386 -12.57 27.77 -8.81
C GLY A 386 -12.68 26.29 -9.20
N GLU A 387 -12.19 25.38 -8.37
CA GLU A 387 -12.40 23.94 -8.60
C GLU A 387 -13.90 23.61 -8.41
N SER A 388 -14.45 22.78 -9.31
CA SER A 388 -15.81 22.25 -9.20
C SER A 388 -15.84 21.17 -8.13
N ILE A 389 -16.78 21.27 -7.19
CA ILE A 389 -16.93 20.33 -6.07
C ILE A 389 -18.37 19.86 -5.96
N SER A 390 -18.55 18.60 -5.58
CA SER A 390 -19.87 18.04 -5.26
C SER A 390 -20.34 18.47 -3.86
N GLU A 391 -21.64 18.36 -3.58
CA GLU A 391 -22.25 18.68 -2.27
C GLU A 391 -21.58 17.93 -1.09
N ASN A 392 -21.00 16.77 -1.35
CA ASN A 392 -20.35 15.94 -0.33
C ASN A 392 -18.81 16.02 -0.37
N ALA A 393 -18.24 16.95 -1.13
CA ALA A 393 -16.79 17.08 -1.24
C ALA A 393 -16.12 17.32 0.12
N ALA A 394 -14.98 16.70 0.33
CA ALA A 394 -14.17 16.94 1.52
C ALA A 394 -13.41 18.27 1.35
N VAL A 395 -13.76 19.27 2.15
CA VAL A 395 -13.07 20.58 2.19
C VAL A 395 -12.17 20.65 3.41
N VAL A 396 -10.92 21.07 3.21
CA VAL A 396 -9.94 21.27 4.28
C VAL A 396 -9.43 22.70 4.24
N LEU A 397 -9.50 23.36 5.37
CA LEU A 397 -8.97 24.70 5.58
C LEU A 397 -7.75 24.62 6.50
N TYR A 398 -6.71 25.33 6.16
CA TYR A 398 -5.49 25.45 6.97
C TYR A 398 -5.40 26.88 7.54
N SER A 399 -5.21 26.99 8.86
CA SER A 399 -5.11 28.27 9.56
C SER A 399 -3.78 28.46 10.28
#